data_cefdb4f01ca88d1baa1f1c0ca849ded0
#
_entry.id   cefdb4f01ca88d1baa1f1c0ca849ded0
#
_cell.length_a   1.000
_cell.length_b   1.000
_cell.length_c   1.000
_cell.angle_alpha   90.00
_cell.angle_beta   90.00
_cell.angle_gamma   90.00
#
_symmetry.space_group_name_H-M   'P 1'
#
loop_
_entity.id
_entity.type
_entity.pdbx_description
1 polymer ?
#
loop_
_entity_poly.entity_id
_entity_poly.type
_entity_poly.pdbx_seq_one_letter_code
_entity_poly.pdbx_strand_id
1 'polypeptide(L)'
;MTIVRLHFPSQRGGAYHSDTKNSFFVFIEELISDLRLSGRIRTSETYATAFNSFKRFRNHLDISLDDFDSTVVDAYEAYMKRHGISPNSTSFYMRNLRAMYNRAVDCGLTSQCHPFKHVYT
;
A
#
# COMPACT_ATOMS: atom_id res chain seq x y z
N MET A 1 -17.58 -9.72 8.43
CA MET A 1 -17.08 -9.67 8.26
C MET A 1 -16.45 -9.42 7.71
N THR A 2 -16.11 -9.22 7.47
CA THR A 2 -15.53 -8.88 6.64
C THR A 2 -14.28 -8.46 6.84
N ILE A 3 -13.99 -7.67 7.25
CA ILE A 3 -12.89 -7.24 7.48
C ILE A 3 -12.07 -8.07 8.10
N VAL A 4 -12.49 -8.76 8.70
CA VAL A 4 -11.85 -9.57 9.33
C VAL A 4 -10.99 -10.31 8.61
N ARG A 5 -11.28 -10.52 7.49
CA ARG A 5 -10.57 -11.29 6.84
C ARG A 5 -9.30 -10.84 6.69
N LEU A 6 -9.08 -9.74 6.95
CA LEU A 6 -7.90 -9.36 6.79
C LEU A 6 -6.96 -10.06 7.52
N HIS A 7 -7.28 -10.79 8.26
CA HIS A 7 -6.39 -11.36 8.97
C HIS A 7 -6.27 -12.64 8.61
N PHE A 8 -6.98 -13.01 7.89
CA PHE A 8 -6.96 -14.18 7.62
C PHE A 8 -5.87 -14.55 7.09
N PRO A 9 -5.34 -13.98 6.87
CA PRO A 9 -4.41 -14.47 6.34
C PRO A 9 -3.63 -14.98 7.23
N SER A 10 -3.70 -14.93 7.81
CA SER A 10 -2.96 -15.35 8.48
C SER A 10 -2.99 -16.51 8.73
N GLN A 11 -3.45 -16.89 8.65
CA GLN A 11 -3.51 -17.92 8.99
C GLN A 11 -3.24 -18.86 8.29
N ARG A 12 -3.37 -18.97 7.63
CA ARG A 12 -3.23 -19.84 7.02
C ARG A 12 -2.14 -20.31 6.98
N GLY A 13 -1.86 -20.65 7.39
CA GLY A 13 -0.92 -21.28 7.24
C GLY A 13 0.02 -21.17 7.14
N GLY A 14 0.04 -20.78 7.13
CA GLY A 14 1.01 -20.44 6.96
C GLY A 14 1.88 -20.95 6.64
N ALA A 15 1.88 -21.23 6.52
CA ALA A 15 2.74 -21.81 6.34
C ALA A 15 3.40 -21.42 5.31
N TYR A 16 3.26 -21.12 4.67
CA TYR A 16 3.88 -21.13 3.64
C TYR A 16 4.48 -20.03 3.28
N HIS A 17 4.28 -19.25 3.52
CA HIS A 17 4.80 -18.33 2.99
C HIS A 17 5.09 -17.23 3.70
N SER A 18 6.17 -17.12 4.25
CA SER A 18 6.49 -16.01 4.91
C SER A 18 6.64 -14.88 3.98
N ASP A 19 7.02 -15.07 2.80
CA ASP A 19 7.08 -14.06 1.87
C ASP A 19 5.80 -13.43 1.66
N THR A 20 4.77 -14.13 1.47
CA THR A 20 3.47 -13.63 1.19
C THR A 20 2.92 -12.88 2.33
N LYS A 21 3.28 -13.29 3.55
CA LYS A 21 2.72 -12.72 4.68
C LYS A 21 3.09 -11.30 4.83
N ASN A 22 4.23 -10.86 4.40
CA ASN A 22 4.66 -9.50 4.53
C ASN A 22 4.62 -8.73 3.23
N SER A 23 3.97 -9.27 2.21
CA SER A 23 3.92 -8.64 0.91
C SER A 23 3.06 -7.39 0.94
N PHE A 24 3.61 -6.27 0.50
CA PHE A 24 2.87 -5.03 0.40
C PHE A 24 1.79 -5.16 -0.67
N PHE A 25 2.12 -5.72 -1.82
CA PHE A 25 1.15 -5.85 -2.91
C PHE A 25 -0.03 -6.74 -2.50
N VAL A 26 0.24 -7.86 -1.85
CA VAL A 26 -0.83 -8.77 -1.45
C VAL A 26 -1.73 -8.08 -0.42
N PHE A 27 -1.14 -7.38 0.54
CA PHE A 27 -1.93 -6.68 1.54
C PHE A 27 -2.86 -5.66 0.88
N ILE A 28 -2.33 -4.86 -0.05
CA ILE A 28 -3.13 -3.82 -0.68
C ILE A 28 -4.24 -4.44 -1.53
N GLU A 29 -3.94 -5.50 -2.24
CA GLU A 29 -4.96 -6.16 -3.07
C GLU A 29 -6.10 -6.69 -2.22
N GLU A 30 -5.77 -7.26 -1.08
CA GLU A 30 -6.80 -7.76 -0.17
C GLU A 30 -7.60 -6.61 0.44
N LEU A 31 -6.93 -5.52 0.78
CA LEU A 31 -7.61 -4.36 1.33
C LEU A 31 -8.60 -3.78 0.33
N ILE A 32 -8.19 -3.64 -0.92
CA ILE A 32 -9.05 -3.11 -1.97
C ILE A 32 -10.24 -4.04 -2.18
N SER A 33 -10.00 -5.34 -2.21
CA SER A 33 -11.06 -6.31 -2.37
C SER A 33 -12.07 -6.23 -1.24
N ASP A 34 -11.59 -6.14 0.00
CA ASP A 34 -12.46 -6.06 1.15
C ASP A 34 -13.29 -4.79 1.15
N LEU A 35 -12.70 -3.67 0.75
CA LEU A 35 -13.45 -2.44 0.67
C LEU A 35 -14.57 -2.53 -0.37
N ARG A 36 -14.26 -3.15 -1.51
CA ARG A 36 -15.27 -3.32 -2.55
C ARG A 36 -16.40 -4.21 -2.07
N LEU A 37 -16.07 -5.31 -1.43
CA LEU A 37 -17.10 -6.24 -0.95
C LEU A 37 -17.96 -5.63 0.15
N SER A 38 -17.42 -4.69 0.91
CA SER A 38 -18.20 -4.05 1.97
C SER A 38 -18.97 -2.83 1.46
N GLY A 39 -18.95 -2.57 0.17
CA GLY A 39 -19.71 -1.47 -0.42
C GLY A 39 -18.96 -0.15 -0.47
N ARG A 40 -17.71 -0.11 -0.04
CA ARG A 40 -16.94 1.12 -0.06
C ARG A 40 -16.24 1.27 -1.39
N ILE A 41 -17.04 1.37 -2.43
CA ILE A 41 -16.55 1.32 -3.79
C ILE A 41 -15.63 2.49 -4.12
N ARG A 42 -16.04 3.70 -3.74
CA ARG A 42 -15.26 4.87 -4.07
C ARG A 42 -13.86 4.80 -3.45
N THR A 43 -13.77 4.38 -2.20
CA THR A 43 -12.49 4.26 -1.51
C THR A 43 -11.65 3.19 -2.18
N SER A 44 -12.28 2.07 -2.57
CA SER A 44 -11.53 0.99 -3.22
C SER A 44 -10.93 1.46 -4.54
N GLU A 45 -11.67 2.26 -5.30
CA GLU A 45 -11.18 2.78 -6.58
C GLU A 45 -10.04 3.78 -6.39
N THR A 46 -10.15 4.63 -5.38
CA THR A 46 -9.11 5.60 -5.08
C THR A 46 -7.81 4.89 -4.68
N TYR A 47 -7.93 3.88 -3.84
CA TYR A 47 -6.77 3.11 -3.43
C TYR A 47 -6.16 2.36 -4.61
N ALA A 48 -7.02 1.79 -5.47
CA ALA A 48 -6.52 1.07 -6.63
C ALA A 48 -5.75 2.00 -7.57
N THR A 49 -6.22 3.22 -7.74
CA THR A 49 -5.54 4.19 -8.61
C THR A 49 -4.14 4.50 -8.06
N ALA A 50 -4.03 4.77 -6.77
CA ALA A 50 -2.74 5.06 -6.16
C ALA A 50 -1.82 3.83 -6.21
N PHE A 51 -2.39 2.66 -5.96
CA PHE A 51 -1.61 1.43 -5.98
C PHE A 51 -1.07 1.14 -7.37
N ASN A 52 -1.88 1.36 -8.41
CA ASN A 52 -1.44 1.12 -9.78
C ASN A 52 -0.28 2.05 -10.15
N SER A 53 -0.29 3.29 -9.69
CA SER A 53 0.81 4.20 -9.91
C SER A 53 2.08 3.69 -9.23
N PHE A 54 1.97 3.25 -8.00
CA PHE A 54 3.11 2.74 -7.26
C PHE A 54 3.66 1.46 -7.91
N LYS A 55 2.77 0.58 -8.38
CA LYS A 55 3.21 -0.65 -9.05
C LYS A 55 4.00 -0.33 -10.31
N ARG A 56 3.59 0.68 -11.07
CA ARG A 56 4.33 1.06 -12.26
C ARG A 56 5.74 1.54 -11.91
N PHE A 57 5.86 2.31 -10.82
CA PHE A 57 7.14 2.75 -10.35
C PHE A 57 8.03 1.54 -10.02
N ARG A 58 7.44 0.52 -9.43
CA ARG A 58 8.18 -0.66 -9.03
C ARG A 58 8.39 -1.66 -10.16
N ASN A 59 7.91 -1.39 -11.35
CA ASN A 59 7.91 -2.34 -12.46
C ASN A 59 7.21 -3.63 -12.06
N HIS A 60 6.16 -3.51 -11.28
CA HIS A 60 5.35 -4.63 -10.78
C HIS A 60 6.14 -5.59 -9.88
N LEU A 61 7.26 -5.14 -9.33
CA LEU A 61 8.01 -5.95 -8.37
C LEU A 61 7.53 -5.64 -6.97
N ASP A 62 7.10 -6.67 -6.29
CA ASP A 62 6.56 -6.54 -4.94
C ASP A 62 7.66 -6.09 -3.97
N ILE A 63 7.25 -5.68 -2.80
CA ILE A 63 8.15 -5.24 -1.77
C ILE A 63 7.56 -5.68 -0.44
N SER A 64 8.39 -6.03 0.51
CA SER A 64 7.92 -6.36 1.84
C SER A 64 7.42 -5.12 2.54
N LEU A 65 6.38 -5.26 3.36
CA LEU A 65 5.90 -4.14 4.17
C LEU A 65 7.01 -3.56 5.04
N ASP A 66 7.92 -4.39 5.52
CA ASP A 66 9.01 -3.93 6.36
C ASP A 66 10.06 -3.15 5.58
N ASP A 67 10.10 -3.33 4.27
CA ASP A 67 11.05 -2.61 3.42
C ASP A 67 10.47 -1.33 2.85
N PHE A 68 9.20 -1.06 3.10
CA PHE A 68 8.54 0.13 2.60
C PHE A 68 8.90 1.28 3.53
N ASP A 69 9.96 1.98 3.24
CA ASP A 69 10.50 3.02 4.11
C ASP A 69 10.63 4.36 3.38
N SER A 70 11.21 5.35 4.03
CA SER A 70 11.30 6.68 3.43
C SER A 70 12.18 6.69 2.18
N THR A 71 13.15 5.78 2.07
CA THR A 71 13.97 5.70 0.87
C THR A 71 13.11 5.33 -0.33
N VAL A 72 12.21 4.38 -0.17
CA VAL A 72 11.32 3.95 -1.25
C VAL A 72 10.36 5.07 -1.61
N VAL A 73 9.78 5.71 -0.61
CA VAL A 73 8.81 6.78 -0.86
C VAL A 73 9.48 7.97 -1.53
N ASP A 74 10.68 8.34 -1.10
CA ASP A 74 11.40 9.45 -1.71
C ASP A 74 11.75 9.13 -3.17
N ALA A 75 12.12 7.89 -3.46
CA ALA A 75 12.40 7.47 -4.82
C ALA A 75 11.15 7.52 -5.70
N TYR A 76 10.00 7.15 -5.13
CA TYR A 76 8.74 7.20 -5.85
C TYR A 76 8.37 8.64 -6.17
N GLU A 77 8.59 9.56 -5.23
CA GLU A 77 8.31 10.97 -5.47
C GLU A 77 9.20 11.48 -6.61
N ALA A 78 10.48 11.15 -6.60
CA ALA A 78 11.39 11.56 -7.66
C ALA A 78 10.96 10.98 -9.00
N TYR A 79 10.51 9.74 -9.02
CA TYR A 79 10.01 9.10 -10.22
C TYR A 79 8.83 9.89 -10.80
N MET A 80 7.89 10.26 -9.94
CA MET A 80 6.71 10.99 -10.40
C MET A 80 7.09 12.35 -10.97
N LYS A 81 8.02 13.04 -10.33
CA LYS A 81 8.46 14.34 -10.84
C LYS A 81 9.15 14.20 -12.20
N ARG A 82 9.97 13.18 -12.37
CA ARG A 82 10.63 12.96 -13.64
C ARG A 82 9.65 12.66 -14.76
N HIS A 83 8.52 12.06 -14.44
CA HIS A 83 7.53 11.71 -15.44
C HIS A 83 6.46 12.80 -15.61
N GLY A 84 6.69 13.96 -15.05
CA GLY A 84 5.80 15.10 -15.27
C GLY A 84 4.48 15.02 -14.56
N ILE A 85 4.39 14.22 -13.51
CA ILE A 85 3.15 14.12 -12.76
C ILE A 85 2.97 15.38 -11.93
N SER A 86 1.79 15.98 -11.98
CA SER A 86 1.56 17.26 -11.32
C SER A 86 1.67 17.15 -9.81
N PRO A 87 1.97 18.25 -9.13
CA PRO A 87 2.02 18.23 -7.66
C PRO A 87 0.71 17.77 -7.02
N ASN A 88 -0.43 18.14 -7.59
CA ASN A 88 -1.71 17.71 -7.06
C ASN A 88 -1.88 16.20 -7.16
N SER A 89 -1.51 15.62 -8.29
CA SER A 89 -1.60 14.18 -8.48
C SER A 89 -0.61 13.45 -7.58
N THR A 90 0.59 14.01 -7.43
CA THR A 90 1.59 13.42 -6.56
C THR A 90 1.06 13.37 -5.11
N SER A 91 0.49 14.47 -4.64
CA SER A 91 -0.08 14.50 -3.30
C SER A 91 -1.22 13.50 -3.13
N PHE A 92 -2.04 13.36 -4.15
CA PHE A 92 -3.14 12.41 -4.13
C PHE A 92 -2.62 10.98 -3.97
N TYR A 93 -1.62 10.61 -4.77
CA TYR A 93 -1.06 9.26 -4.69
C TYR A 93 -0.39 9.03 -3.34
N MET A 94 0.39 10.00 -2.87
CA MET A 94 1.09 9.85 -1.61
C MET A 94 0.13 9.73 -0.44
N ARG A 95 -0.93 10.55 -0.43
CA ARG A 95 -1.90 10.52 0.66
C ARG A 95 -2.58 9.16 0.75
N ASN A 96 -2.93 8.61 -0.40
CA ASN A 96 -3.63 7.32 -0.41
C ASN A 96 -2.70 6.16 -0.08
N LEU A 97 -1.45 6.20 -0.54
CA LEU A 97 -0.50 5.18 -0.15
C LEU A 97 -0.23 5.23 1.35
N ARG A 98 -0.16 6.43 1.92
CA ARG A 98 0.05 6.57 3.35
C ARG A 98 -1.11 5.96 4.12
N ALA A 99 -2.34 6.19 3.65
CA ALA A 99 -3.51 5.60 4.30
C ALA A 99 -3.44 4.08 4.27
N MET A 100 -3.04 3.51 3.15
CA MET A 100 -2.93 2.06 3.04
C MET A 100 -1.81 1.50 3.91
N TYR A 101 -0.67 2.18 3.95
CA TYR A 101 0.44 1.75 4.80
C TYR A 101 0.01 1.78 6.28
N ASN A 102 -0.70 2.84 6.68
CA ASN A 102 -1.13 2.94 8.06
C ASN A 102 -2.12 1.84 8.43
N ARG A 103 -2.90 1.36 7.48
CA ARG A 103 -3.77 0.23 7.73
C ARG A 103 -2.96 -1.03 8.03
N ALA A 104 -1.85 -1.22 7.33
CA ALA A 104 -1.00 -2.38 7.59
C ALA A 104 -0.39 -2.28 8.99
N VAL A 105 0.00 -1.08 9.41
CA VAL A 105 0.52 -0.88 10.76
C VAL A 105 -0.56 -1.19 11.78
N ASP A 106 -1.78 -0.69 11.55
CA ASP A 106 -2.89 -0.92 12.47
C ASP A 106 -3.25 -2.40 12.58
N CYS A 107 -3.03 -3.15 11.52
CA CYS A 107 -3.30 -4.58 11.53
C CYS A 107 -2.15 -5.38 12.15
N GLY A 108 -1.10 -4.72 12.57
CA GLY A 108 0.03 -5.41 13.21
C GLY A 108 0.96 -6.11 12.24
N LEU A 109 0.87 -5.79 10.95
CA LEU A 109 1.67 -6.49 9.95
C LEU A 109 3.08 -5.90 9.79
N THR A 110 3.29 -4.70 10.27
CA THR A 110 4.59 -4.06 10.22
C THR A 110 4.62 -2.98 11.28
N SER A 111 5.81 -2.52 11.65
CA SER A 111 5.96 -1.46 12.63
C SER A 111 6.03 -0.12 11.92
N GLN A 112 5.50 0.92 12.55
CA GLN A 112 5.52 2.24 11.95
C GLN A 112 6.95 2.74 11.82
N CYS A 113 7.38 3.08 10.62
CA CYS A 113 8.70 3.64 10.38
C CYS A 113 8.63 5.02 9.71
N HIS A 114 7.44 5.57 9.61
CA HIS A 114 7.21 6.91 9.07
C HIS A 114 7.83 7.09 7.69
N PRO A 115 7.43 6.26 6.73
CA PRO A 115 8.05 6.33 5.39
C PRO A 115 7.75 7.62 4.65
N PHE A 116 6.71 8.36 5.07
CA PHE A 116 6.30 9.57 4.38
C PHE A 116 6.82 10.84 5.05
N LYS A 117 7.82 10.70 5.92
CA LYS A 117 8.28 11.86 6.70
C LYS A 117 8.92 12.96 5.86
N HIS A 118 9.38 12.67 4.67
CA HIS A 118 10.02 13.68 3.82
C HIS A 118 9.11 14.23 2.73
N VAL A 119 7.88 13.75 2.63
CA VAL A 119 6.99 14.19 1.56
C VAL A 119 5.74 14.83 2.12
N TYR A 120 5.20 15.75 1.34
CA TYR A 120 3.97 16.42 1.74
C TYR A 120 2.77 15.56 1.34
N THR A 121 1.90 15.32 2.26
CA THR A 121 0.66 14.61 1.99
C THR A 121 -0.55 15.39 2.59
#